data_34ea290b86aee328dfc34e88c9c41a45
#
_entry.id   34ea290b86aee328dfc34e88c9c41a45
#
_cell.length_a   1.000
_cell.length_b   1.000
_cell.length_c   1.000
_cell.angle_alpha   90.00
_cell.angle_beta   90.00
_cell.angle_gamma   90.00
#
_symmetry.space_group_name_H-M   'P 1'
#
loop_
_entity.id
_entity.type
_entity.pdbx_description
1 polymer ?
#
loop_
_entity_poly.entity_id
_entity_poly.type
_entity_poly.pdbx_seq_one_letter_code
_entity_poly.pdbx_strand_id
1 'polypeptide(L)'
;AECLMIVFIAPALAGTGISQERENGNLELFLSTGVSPWQVILGKLVSCMNMMFVLIVTSLPVFSLVFVYGGVQMRDLIAMISVLLVVALEICSLSILCSAGANRSVYAALSAYASNLILIGGTLFVHLAPSLLYSSSVYGDQLGSPVSWYHYLLLTNPVVTFYGVLNYQAGSRSA
;
A
#
# COMPACT_ATOMS: atom_id res chain seq x y z
N ALA A 1 -2.23 -9.47 9.76
CA ALA A 1 -2.19 -10.51 8.71
C ALA A 1 -2.59 -9.94 7.33
N GLU A 2 -3.74 -9.27 7.21
CA GLU A 2 -4.27 -8.78 5.92
C GLU A 2 -3.40 -7.74 5.22
N CYS A 3 -2.89 -6.75 5.96
CA CYS A 3 -1.99 -5.75 5.40
C CYS A 3 -0.76 -6.42 4.75
N LEU A 4 -0.21 -7.47 5.36
CA LEU A 4 0.88 -8.24 4.78
C LEU A 4 0.44 -9.00 3.53
N MET A 5 -0.75 -9.59 3.52
CA MET A 5 -1.29 -10.27 2.33
C MET A 5 -1.46 -9.28 1.18
N ILE A 6 -2.00 -8.09 1.43
CA ILE A 6 -2.13 -7.04 0.40
C ILE A 6 -0.76 -6.64 -0.14
N VAL A 7 0.23 -6.41 0.72
CA VAL A 7 1.60 -6.03 0.32
C VAL A 7 2.26 -7.08 -0.57
N PHE A 8 1.97 -8.38 -0.36
CA PHE A 8 2.54 -9.45 -1.17
C PHE A 8 1.71 -9.80 -2.40
N ILE A 9 0.39 -9.83 -2.30
CA ILE A 9 -0.48 -10.28 -3.39
C ILE A 9 -0.71 -9.17 -4.43
N ALA A 10 -0.86 -7.91 -4.00
CA ALA A 10 -1.15 -6.81 -4.92
C ALA A 10 -0.04 -6.58 -5.97
N PRO A 11 1.27 -6.57 -5.63
CA PRO A 11 2.32 -6.45 -6.63
C PRO A 11 2.36 -7.63 -7.62
N ALA A 12 2.04 -8.85 -7.16
CA ALA A 12 1.99 -10.02 -8.04
C ALA A 12 0.91 -9.88 -9.12
N LEU A 13 -0.29 -9.45 -8.72
CA LEU A 13 -1.44 -9.30 -9.63
C LEU A 13 -1.33 -8.08 -10.52
N ALA A 14 -1.00 -6.92 -9.93
CA ALA A 14 -0.94 -5.66 -10.64
C ALA A 14 0.35 -5.52 -11.47
N GLY A 15 1.47 -6.03 -10.97
CA GLY A 15 2.77 -5.91 -11.61
C GLY A 15 2.88 -6.64 -12.93
N THR A 16 2.17 -7.75 -13.11
CA THR A 16 2.17 -8.51 -14.37
C THR A 16 1.07 -8.09 -15.33
N GLY A 17 0.11 -7.28 -14.87
CA GLY A 17 -1.15 -7.04 -15.57
C GLY A 17 -1.03 -6.48 -16.97
N ILE A 18 -0.19 -5.48 -17.21
CA ILE A 18 -0.02 -4.83 -18.53
C ILE A 18 1.07 -5.53 -19.35
N SER A 19 2.17 -5.89 -18.69
CA SER A 19 3.30 -6.53 -19.36
C SER A 19 2.95 -7.90 -19.93
N GLN A 20 2.10 -8.67 -19.28
CA GLN A 20 1.61 -9.94 -19.80
C GLN A 20 0.74 -9.78 -21.04
N GLU A 21 -0.11 -8.75 -21.10
CA GLU A 21 -0.90 -8.43 -22.30
C GLU A 21 0.00 -7.98 -23.47
N ARG A 22 1.10 -7.28 -23.16
CA ARG A 22 2.13 -6.91 -24.13
C ARG A 22 2.87 -8.14 -24.68
N GLU A 23 3.31 -9.06 -23.80
CA GLU A 23 3.96 -10.30 -24.21
C GLU A 23 3.07 -11.18 -25.09
N ASN A 24 1.78 -11.23 -24.83
CA ASN A 24 0.79 -11.98 -25.59
C ASN A 24 0.39 -11.29 -26.92
N GLY A 25 0.89 -10.08 -27.22
CA GLY A 25 0.51 -9.31 -28.40
C GLY A 25 -0.90 -8.71 -28.35
N ASN A 26 -1.64 -8.91 -27.29
CA ASN A 26 -3.02 -8.43 -27.13
C ASN A 26 -3.09 -6.90 -27.03
N LEU A 27 -2.04 -6.27 -26.51
CA LEU A 27 -2.00 -4.81 -26.33
C LEU A 27 -2.11 -4.07 -27.68
N GLU A 28 -1.48 -4.58 -28.74
CA GLU A 28 -1.55 -4.01 -30.09
C GLU A 28 -2.97 -4.13 -30.66
N LEU A 29 -3.65 -5.23 -30.37
CA LEU A 29 -5.05 -5.42 -30.77
C LEU A 29 -5.98 -4.42 -30.07
N PHE A 30 -5.80 -4.19 -28.77
CA PHE A 30 -6.57 -3.17 -28.03
C PHE A 30 -6.34 -1.76 -28.59
N LEU A 31 -5.10 -1.40 -28.88
CA LEU A 31 -4.78 -0.09 -29.44
C LEU A 31 -5.33 0.10 -30.86
N SER A 32 -5.41 -0.98 -31.67
CA SER A 32 -5.99 -0.93 -33.00
C SER A 32 -7.51 -0.73 -33.01
N THR A 33 -8.21 -1.07 -31.93
CA THR A 33 -9.66 -0.86 -31.76
C THR A 33 -10.05 0.55 -31.31
N GLY A 34 -9.08 1.48 -31.19
CA GLY A 34 -9.34 2.87 -30.81
C GLY A 34 -9.55 3.08 -29.28
N VAL A 35 -9.23 2.08 -28.48
CA VAL A 35 -9.28 2.19 -27.00
C VAL A 35 -8.15 3.09 -26.53
N SER A 36 -8.47 4.10 -25.72
CA SER A 36 -7.46 4.99 -25.13
C SER A 36 -6.54 4.23 -24.15
N PRO A 37 -5.22 4.47 -24.17
CA PRO A 37 -4.28 3.87 -23.20
C PRO A 37 -4.69 4.07 -21.73
N TRP A 38 -5.30 5.20 -21.41
CA TRP A 38 -5.83 5.50 -20.09
C TRP A 38 -6.95 4.54 -19.65
N GLN A 39 -7.82 4.15 -20.57
CA GLN A 39 -8.89 3.21 -20.28
C GLN A 39 -8.34 1.82 -19.93
N VAL A 40 -7.26 1.40 -20.58
CA VAL A 40 -6.58 0.13 -20.26
C VAL A 40 -5.98 0.18 -18.87
N ILE A 41 -5.27 1.25 -18.52
CA ILE A 41 -4.65 1.43 -17.19
C ILE A 41 -5.71 1.47 -16.09
N LEU A 42 -6.77 2.28 -16.28
CA LEU A 42 -7.86 2.38 -15.31
C LEU A 42 -8.62 1.06 -15.16
N GLY A 43 -8.90 0.36 -16.27
CA GLY A 43 -9.54 -0.95 -16.22
C GLY A 43 -8.72 -1.97 -15.41
N LYS A 44 -7.38 -1.93 -15.56
CA LYS A 44 -6.48 -2.81 -14.82
C LYS A 44 -6.43 -2.45 -13.34
N LEU A 45 -6.41 -1.15 -13.04
CA LEU A 45 -6.44 -0.66 -11.66
C LEU A 45 -7.74 -1.07 -10.96
N VAL A 46 -8.88 -0.88 -11.61
CA VAL A 46 -10.19 -1.31 -11.08
C VAL A 46 -10.24 -2.81 -10.88
N SER A 47 -9.71 -3.60 -11.82
CA SER A 47 -9.64 -5.06 -11.68
C SER A 47 -8.79 -5.49 -10.49
N CYS A 48 -7.62 -4.87 -10.29
CA CYS A 48 -6.77 -5.12 -9.13
C CYS A 48 -7.47 -4.73 -7.82
N MET A 49 -8.08 -3.54 -7.78
CA MET A 49 -8.81 -3.06 -6.61
C MET A 49 -10.01 -3.96 -6.26
N ASN A 50 -10.73 -4.46 -7.27
CA ASN A 50 -11.83 -5.40 -7.05
C ASN A 50 -11.35 -6.69 -6.38
N MET A 51 -10.20 -7.22 -6.80
CA MET A 51 -9.61 -8.41 -6.18
C MET A 51 -9.20 -8.14 -4.72
N MET A 52 -8.59 -6.99 -4.45
CA MET A 52 -8.23 -6.58 -3.07
C MET A 52 -9.48 -6.35 -2.22
N PHE A 53 -10.54 -5.77 -2.78
CA PHE A 53 -11.81 -5.60 -2.10
C PHE A 53 -12.44 -6.94 -1.70
N VAL A 54 -12.44 -7.93 -2.59
CA VAL A 54 -12.92 -9.29 -2.27
C VAL A 54 -12.11 -9.90 -1.13
N LEU A 55 -10.78 -9.71 -1.11
CA LEU A 55 -9.91 -10.19 -0.06
C LEU A 55 -10.28 -9.54 1.30
N ILE A 56 -10.52 -8.23 1.32
CA ILE A 56 -10.95 -7.52 2.53
C ILE A 56 -12.33 -8.00 2.99
N VAL A 57 -13.28 -8.21 2.08
CA VAL A 57 -14.62 -8.69 2.40
C VAL A 57 -14.58 -10.10 2.98
N THR A 58 -13.73 -10.98 2.47
CA THR A 58 -13.58 -12.34 3.01
C THR A 58 -13.03 -12.38 4.43
N SER A 59 -12.40 -11.33 4.90
CA SER A 59 -11.91 -11.21 6.27
C SER A 59 -12.95 -10.67 7.26
N LEU A 60 -14.06 -10.07 6.78
CA LEU A 60 -15.12 -9.53 7.64
C LEU A 60 -15.70 -10.55 8.64
N PRO A 61 -15.91 -11.84 8.32
CA PRO A 61 -16.36 -12.83 9.30
C PRO A 61 -15.42 -12.96 10.50
N VAL A 62 -14.11 -12.87 10.27
CA VAL A 62 -13.10 -12.93 11.34
C VAL A 62 -13.20 -11.68 12.23
N PHE A 63 -13.35 -10.49 11.61
CA PHE A 63 -13.56 -9.26 12.36
C PHE A 63 -14.87 -9.26 13.15
N SER A 64 -15.94 -9.88 12.62
CA SER A 64 -17.22 -9.98 13.32
C SER A 64 -17.10 -10.80 14.62
N LEU A 65 -16.30 -11.86 14.62
CA LEU A 65 -16.01 -12.64 15.84
C LEU A 65 -15.31 -11.77 16.89
N VAL A 66 -14.29 -10.99 16.49
CA VAL A 66 -13.59 -10.08 17.39
C VAL A 66 -14.53 -9.01 17.97
N PHE A 67 -15.48 -8.54 17.17
CA PHE A 67 -16.52 -7.61 17.62
C PHE A 67 -17.46 -8.21 18.67
N VAL A 68 -17.92 -9.47 18.47
CA VAL A 68 -18.80 -10.17 19.42
C VAL A 68 -18.11 -10.38 20.77
N TYR A 69 -16.81 -10.64 20.77
CA TYR A 69 -16.04 -10.75 22.02
C TYR A 69 -15.75 -9.39 22.69
N GLY A 70 -16.26 -8.29 22.14
CA GLY A 70 -16.23 -6.96 22.79
C GLY A 70 -14.89 -6.24 22.71
N GLY A 71 -13.97 -6.65 21.84
CA GLY A 71 -12.62 -6.09 21.74
C GLY A 71 -12.49 -4.83 20.87
N VAL A 72 -13.44 -4.54 19.96
CA VAL A 72 -13.29 -3.49 18.94
C VAL A 72 -14.61 -2.72 18.79
N GLN A 73 -14.54 -1.38 18.65
CA GLN A 73 -15.70 -0.55 18.34
C GLN A 73 -15.97 -0.55 16.83
N MET A 74 -17.24 -0.33 16.42
CA MET A 74 -17.60 -0.20 15.00
C MET A 74 -16.78 0.87 14.27
N ARG A 75 -16.52 1.99 14.94
CA ARG A 75 -15.70 3.08 14.40
C ARG A 75 -14.28 2.62 14.03
N ASP A 76 -13.68 1.80 14.88
CA ASP A 76 -12.34 1.27 14.70
C ASP A 76 -12.27 0.31 13.50
N LEU A 77 -13.31 -0.50 13.33
CA LEU A 77 -13.42 -1.42 12.21
C LEU A 77 -13.52 -0.67 10.87
N ILE A 78 -14.36 0.37 10.80
CA ILE A 78 -14.49 1.22 9.61
C ILE A 78 -13.16 1.91 9.29
N ALA A 79 -12.47 2.44 10.31
CA ALA A 79 -11.17 3.07 10.14
C ALA A 79 -10.12 2.08 9.60
N MET A 80 -10.07 0.85 10.11
CA MET A 80 -9.16 -0.18 9.61
C MET A 80 -9.44 -0.56 8.15
N ILE A 81 -10.70 -0.77 7.79
CA ILE A 81 -11.09 -1.10 6.41
C ILE A 81 -10.70 0.04 5.45
N SER A 82 -10.95 1.30 5.84
CA SER A 82 -10.60 2.45 5.01
C SER A 82 -9.08 2.56 4.77
N VAL A 83 -8.28 2.32 5.81
CA VAL A 83 -6.80 2.29 5.67
C VAL A 83 -6.36 1.16 4.75
N LEU A 84 -6.92 -0.05 4.88
CA LEU A 84 -6.58 -1.18 4.01
C LEU A 84 -6.90 -0.89 2.54
N LEU A 85 -8.01 -0.22 2.26
CA LEU A 85 -8.38 0.19 0.89
C LEU A 85 -7.40 1.22 0.31
N VAL A 86 -6.99 2.20 1.10
CA VAL A 86 -6.00 3.21 0.67
C VAL A 86 -4.65 2.55 0.40
N VAL A 87 -4.20 1.67 1.27
CA VAL A 87 -2.96 0.89 1.11
C VAL A 87 -3.02 0.03 -0.16
N ALA A 88 -4.14 -0.66 -0.39
CA ALA A 88 -4.33 -1.47 -1.60
C ALA A 88 -4.25 -0.62 -2.87
N LEU A 89 -4.86 0.57 -2.86
CA LEU A 89 -4.84 1.51 -3.99
C LEU A 89 -3.42 2.01 -4.26
N GLU A 90 -2.67 2.38 -3.24
CA GLU A 90 -1.28 2.83 -3.35
C GLU A 90 -0.40 1.74 -3.99
N ILE A 91 -0.43 0.52 -3.45
CA ILE A 91 0.39 -0.59 -3.93
C ILE A 91 -0.01 -1.01 -5.35
N CYS A 92 -1.32 -1.08 -5.65
CA CYS A 92 -1.79 -1.42 -7.00
C CYS A 92 -1.38 -0.36 -8.03
N SER A 93 -1.51 0.94 -7.72
CA SER A 93 -1.14 2.01 -8.64
C SER A 93 0.35 2.00 -8.96
N LEU A 94 1.20 1.85 -7.95
CA LEU A 94 2.65 1.76 -8.11
C LEU A 94 3.06 0.53 -8.93
N SER A 95 2.44 -0.61 -8.66
CA SER A 95 2.72 -1.86 -9.37
C SER A 95 2.30 -1.81 -10.85
N ILE A 96 1.17 -1.15 -11.16
CA ILE A 96 0.73 -0.95 -12.55
C ILE A 96 1.68 -0.01 -13.31
N LEU A 97 2.20 1.04 -12.65
CA LEU A 97 3.21 1.92 -13.24
C LEU A 97 4.48 1.13 -13.62
N CYS A 98 4.95 0.26 -12.74
CA CYS A 98 6.09 -0.62 -13.03
C CYS A 98 5.79 -1.59 -14.18
N SER A 99 4.56 -2.14 -14.22
CA SER A 99 4.11 -3.04 -15.29
C SER A 99 4.06 -2.33 -16.66
N ALA A 100 3.63 -1.08 -16.69
CA ALA A 100 3.57 -0.30 -17.92
C ALA A 100 4.96 -0.01 -18.52
N GLY A 101 5.98 0.14 -17.67
CA GLY A 101 7.36 0.40 -18.09
C GLY A 101 8.15 -0.84 -18.50
N ALA A 102 7.71 -2.04 -18.13
CA ALA A 102 8.45 -3.27 -18.37
C ALA A 102 8.04 -3.95 -19.69
N ASN A 103 9.03 -4.51 -20.39
CA ASN A 103 8.80 -5.24 -21.64
C ASN A 103 8.44 -6.70 -21.45
N ARG A 104 8.77 -7.28 -20.29
CA ARG A 104 8.46 -8.67 -19.94
C ARG A 104 7.82 -8.76 -18.56
N SER A 105 6.87 -9.68 -18.40
CA SER A 105 6.10 -9.87 -17.18
C SER A 105 6.97 -10.19 -15.95
N VAL A 106 8.06 -10.94 -16.13
CA VAL A 106 8.99 -11.26 -15.04
C VAL A 106 9.69 -10.01 -14.52
N TYR A 107 10.21 -9.16 -15.41
CA TYR A 107 10.84 -7.90 -15.00
C TYR A 107 9.84 -6.91 -14.42
N ALA A 108 8.61 -6.92 -14.92
CA ALA A 108 7.51 -6.13 -14.38
C ALA A 108 7.19 -6.51 -12.92
N ALA A 109 7.06 -7.81 -12.64
CA ALA A 109 6.84 -8.31 -11.30
C ALA A 109 7.99 -7.95 -10.37
N LEU A 110 9.25 -8.20 -10.79
CA LEU A 110 10.43 -7.86 -9.99
C LEU A 110 10.51 -6.36 -9.68
N SER A 111 10.28 -5.50 -10.67
CA SER A 111 10.30 -4.05 -10.47
C SER A 111 9.14 -3.58 -9.59
N ALA A 112 7.96 -4.19 -9.67
CA ALA A 112 6.83 -3.90 -8.81
C ALA A 112 7.13 -4.25 -7.34
N TYR A 113 7.70 -5.43 -7.07
CA TYR A 113 8.12 -5.79 -5.73
C TYR A 113 9.26 -4.91 -5.21
N ALA A 114 10.28 -4.64 -6.04
CA ALA A 114 11.40 -3.79 -5.66
C ALA A 114 10.94 -2.36 -5.32
N SER A 115 10.08 -1.77 -6.14
CA SER A 115 9.55 -0.41 -5.90
C SER A 115 8.70 -0.32 -4.63
N ASN A 116 7.85 -1.31 -4.36
CA ASN A 116 7.06 -1.37 -3.12
C ASN A 116 7.96 -1.58 -1.91
N LEU A 117 8.98 -2.44 -2.01
CA LEU A 117 9.95 -2.68 -0.92
C LEU A 117 10.77 -1.42 -0.63
N ILE A 118 11.20 -0.69 -1.66
CA ILE A 118 11.92 0.58 -1.51
C ILE A 118 11.02 1.64 -0.87
N LEU A 119 9.76 1.71 -1.26
CA LEU A 119 8.81 2.64 -0.67
C LEU A 119 8.60 2.33 0.82
N ILE A 120 8.29 1.09 1.16
CA ILE A 120 8.04 0.68 2.55
C ILE A 120 9.33 0.75 3.37
N GLY A 121 10.43 0.19 2.87
CA GLY A 121 11.71 0.16 3.57
C GLY A 121 12.37 1.54 3.66
N GLY A 122 12.31 2.33 2.59
CA GLY A 122 12.87 3.68 2.54
C GLY A 122 12.19 4.63 3.52
N THR A 123 10.86 4.60 3.58
CA THR A 123 10.11 5.43 4.54
C THR A 123 10.31 4.96 5.99
N LEU A 124 10.41 3.64 6.24
CA LEU A 124 10.80 3.12 7.56
C LEU A 124 12.22 3.55 7.94
N PHE A 125 13.16 3.50 7.00
CA PHE A 125 14.53 3.95 7.23
C PHE A 125 14.57 5.45 7.58
N VAL A 126 13.86 6.30 6.86
CA VAL A 126 13.74 7.73 7.17
C VAL A 126 13.14 7.97 8.56
N HIS A 127 12.23 7.10 9.01
CA HIS A 127 11.66 7.19 10.36
C HIS A 127 12.63 6.75 11.46
N LEU A 128 13.39 5.69 11.21
CA LEU A 128 14.34 5.14 12.19
C LEU A 128 15.67 5.90 12.20
N ALA A 129 16.09 6.50 11.09
CA ALA A 129 17.35 7.22 11.00
C ALA A 129 17.52 8.33 12.06
N PRO A 130 16.53 9.20 12.33
CA PRO A 130 16.64 10.19 13.39
C PRO A 130 16.82 9.55 14.77
N SER A 131 16.09 8.49 15.10
CA SER A 131 16.21 7.84 16.40
C SER A 131 17.57 7.15 16.61
N LEU A 132 18.16 6.62 15.54
CA LEU A 132 19.48 6.00 15.56
C LEU A 132 20.61 7.05 15.63
N LEU A 133 20.45 8.19 14.93
CA LEU A 133 21.43 9.27 14.90
C LEU A 133 21.35 10.16 16.15
N TYR A 134 20.15 10.35 16.70
CA TYR A 134 19.94 11.18 17.90
C TYR A 134 20.27 10.46 19.21
N SER A 135 20.36 9.14 19.24
CA SER A 135 20.82 8.42 20.43
C SER A 135 22.30 8.68 20.74
N SER A 136 23.05 9.25 19.83
CA SER A 136 24.42 9.75 20.06
C SER A 136 24.41 11.25 20.31
N SER A 137 23.75 11.63 21.41
CA SER A 137 23.77 12.93 22.09
C SER A 137 24.93 13.87 21.74
N VAL A 138 24.65 15.06 21.23
CA VAL A 138 25.36 16.32 21.56
C VAL A 138 24.63 17.56 20.97
N TYR A 139 23.66 17.39 20.05
CA TYR A 139 23.00 18.52 19.38
C TYR A 139 21.51 18.69 19.74
N GLY A 140 21.16 18.46 21.00
CA GLY A 140 19.76 18.45 21.48
C GLY A 140 19.05 19.79 21.57
N ASP A 141 19.69 20.94 21.28
CA ASP A 141 19.10 22.24 21.69
C ASP A 141 19.10 23.34 20.62
N GLN A 142 19.55 23.08 19.39
CA GLN A 142 19.69 24.16 18.39
C GLN A 142 18.87 23.99 17.11
N LEU A 143 18.19 22.88 16.90
CA LEU A 143 17.31 22.72 15.74
C LEU A 143 15.88 22.67 16.23
N GLY A 144 15.16 23.78 16.01
CA GLY A 144 13.72 23.85 16.19
C GLY A 144 13.04 22.60 15.63
N SER A 145 11.91 22.21 16.24
CA SER A 145 11.11 21.01 15.99
C SER A 145 11.35 20.40 14.62
N PRO A 146 11.83 19.13 14.55
CA PRO A 146 12.16 18.52 13.28
C PRO A 146 10.94 18.58 12.36
N VAL A 147 11.20 19.20 11.28
CA VAL A 147 10.39 19.57 10.15
C VAL A 147 9.18 18.64 9.91
N SER A 148 8.00 19.24 9.95
CA SER A 148 6.70 18.58 9.70
C SER A 148 6.59 17.76 8.39
N TRP A 149 7.49 17.93 7.44
CA TRP A 149 7.41 17.27 6.14
C TRP A 149 7.64 15.75 6.20
N TYR A 150 8.45 15.22 7.11
CA TYR A 150 8.64 13.78 7.23
C TYR A 150 7.39 13.07 7.76
N HIS A 151 6.52 13.76 8.52
CA HIS A 151 5.22 13.20 8.90
C HIS A 151 4.33 12.94 7.69
N TYR A 152 4.39 13.79 6.66
CA TYR A 152 3.65 13.54 5.42
C TYR A 152 4.20 12.34 4.65
N LEU A 153 5.53 12.15 4.64
CA LEU A 153 6.15 10.95 4.07
C LEU A 153 5.77 9.68 4.84
N LEU A 154 5.61 9.77 6.16
CA LEU A 154 5.15 8.65 6.97
C LEU A 154 3.71 8.25 6.67
N LEU A 155 2.84 9.20 6.32
CA LEU A 155 1.47 8.91 5.90
C LEU A 155 1.42 8.12 4.59
N THR A 156 2.43 8.24 3.74
CA THR A 156 2.56 7.46 2.50
C THR A 156 2.99 6.01 2.77
N ASN A 157 3.51 5.70 3.96
CA ASN A 157 3.90 4.33 4.30
C ASN A 157 2.69 3.54 4.84
N PRO A 158 2.26 2.47 4.15
CA PRO A 158 1.11 1.67 4.55
C PRO A 158 1.27 1.05 5.95
N VAL A 159 2.49 0.64 6.30
CA VAL A 159 2.79 0.01 7.60
C VAL A 159 2.70 1.02 8.74
N VAL A 160 3.25 2.22 8.53
CA VAL A 160 3.25 3.29 9.55
C VAL A 160 1.85 3.84 9.76
N THR A 161 1.09 4.04 8.68
CA THR A 161 -0.31 4.49 8.76
C THR A 161 -1.16 3.49 9.51
N PHE A 162 -1.02 2.20 9.20
CA PHE A 162 -1.73 1.13 9.90
C PHE A 162 -1.37 1.08 11.39
N TYR A 163 -0.07 1.17 11.73
CA TYR A 163 0.41 1.20 13.11
C TYR A 163 -0.05 2.45 13.86
N GLY A 164 -0.06 3.61 13.20
CA GLY A 164 -0.56 4.88 13.75
C GLY A 164 -2.04 4.81 14.14
N VAL A 165 -2.87 4.23 13.27
CA VAL A 165 -4.30 4.02 13.56
C VAL A 165 -4.51 3.09 14.75
N LEU A 166 -3.74 1.99 14.84
CA LEU A 166 -3.81 1.07 15.97
C LEU A 166 -3.43 1.74 17.30
N ASN A 167 -2.36 2.53 17.32
CA ASN A 167 -1.92 3.22 18.54
C ASN A 167 -2.89 4.33 18.96
N TYR A 168 -3.45 5.06 18.03
CA TYR A 168 -4.48 6.06 18.32
C TYR A 168 -5.70 5.41 18.99
N GLN A 169 -6.13 4.26 18.51
CA GLN A 169 -7.22 3.48 19.07
C GLN A 169 -6.90 2.94 20.48
N ALA A 170 -5.67 2.48 20.69
CA ALA A 170 -5.22 2.01 22.01
C ALA A 170 -5.19 3.16 23.04
N GLY A 171 -4.72 4.35 22.65
CA GLY A 171 -4.68 5.54 23.50
C GLY A 171 -6.07 6.07 23.89
N SER A 172 -7.04 6.01 22.96
CA SER A 172 -8.42 6.45 23.22
C SER A 172 -9.21 5.53 24.16
N ARG A 173 -8.71 4.31 24.42
CA ARG A 173 -9.32 3.35 25.36
C ARG A 173 -8.82 3.50 26.79
N SER A 174 -7.69 4.17 26.99
CA SER A 174 -7.07 4.38 28.31
C SER A 174 -7.47 5.72 28.96
N ALA A 175 -8.19 6.57 28.24
CA ALA A 175 -8.75 7.84 28.72
C ALA A 175 -10.26 7.72 28.95
#